data_5725c45f49e363185546cd7919d4480d
#
_entry.id   5725c45f49e363185546cd7919d4480d
#
_cell.length_a   1.000
_cell.length_b   1.000
_cell.length_c   1.000
_cell.angle_alpha   90.00
_cell.angle_beta   90.00
_cell.angle_gamma   90.00
#
_symmetry.space_group_name_H-M   'P 1'
#
loop_
_entity.id
_entity.type
_entity.pdbx_description
1 polymer ?
#
loop_
_entity_poly.entity_id
_entity_poly.type
_entity_poly.pdbx_seq_one_letter_code
_entity_poly.pdbx_strand_id
1 'polypeptide(L)'
;PFEVPFYRLDDKVLNAFAYADSCVGDFVRQYKETPMWKNTLIVLVPDHLGAYPRPVENPLEGHTIPLILIGGAVKEPRVVDTYASQIDIAATLLSQLGLPHDDFTFSKNIFNPSSPHFGYFTEPTLFGMVTAENQLVYNLDANTVQIDEGTEKGANLEKGKAFLQKLYDDLAKR
;
A
#
# COMPACT_ATOMS: atom_id res chain seq x y z
N PRO A 1 -16.44 -23.31 -5.19
CA PRO A 1 -15.43 -22.86 -6.12
C PRO A 1 -16.11 -22.47 -7.42
N PHE A 2 -15.99 -21.20 -7.80
CA PHE A 2 -16.52 -20.74 -9.09
C PHE A 2 -15.66 -21.34 -10.20
N GLU A 3 -16.30 -21.99 -11.20
CA GLU A 3 -15.61 -22.33 -12.44
C GLU A 3 -15.28 -21.03 -13.16
N VAL A 4 -13.99 -20.75 -13.27
CA VAL A 4 -13.50 -19.59 -13.98
C VAL A 4 -13.61 -19.91 -15.48
N PRO A 5 -14.34 -19.13 -16.28
CA PRO A 5 -14.50 -19.40 -17.72
C PRO A 5 -13.23 -19.12 -18.54
N PHE A 6 -12.07 -19.28 -17.91
CA PHE A 6 -10.79 -18.88 -18.45
C PHE A 6 -9.69 -19.86 -18.05
N TYR A 7 -9.50 -20.89 -18.90
CA TYR A 7 -8.46 -21.88 -18.70
C TYR A 7 -7.34 -21.68 -19.73
N ARG A 8 -6.27 -21.00 -19.31
CA ARG A 8 -5.06 -20.88 -20.13
C ARG A 8 -3.83 -21.51 -19.49
N LEU A 9 -3.92 -21.87 -18.21
CA LEU A 9 -2.82 -22.41 -17.42
C LEU A 9 -3.29 -23.67 -16.68
N ASP A 10 -2.39 -24.60 -16.45
CA ASP A 10 -2.69 -25.84 -15.69
C ASP A 10 -2.85 -25.58 -14.17
N ASP A 11 -2.62 -24.35 -13.72
CA ASP A 11 -2.72 -23.93 -12.35
C ASP A 11 -4.01 -23.13 -12.10
N LYS A 12 -4.86 -23.61 -11.18
CA LYS A 12 -6.15 -22.99 -10.86
C LYS A 12 -6.01 -21.60 -10.21
N VAL A 13 -4.95 -21.38 -9.44
CA VAL A 13 -4.71 -20.09 -8.77
C VAL A 13 -4.28 -19.05 -9.79
N LEU A 14 -3.34 -19.41 -10.68
CA LEU A 14 -2.92 -18.53 -11.76
C LEU A 14 -4.06 -18.22 -12.73
N ASN A 15 -4.95 -19.18 -13.02
CA ASN A 15 -6.14 -18.92 -13.81
C ASN A 15 -7.09 -17.94 -13.12
N ALA A 16 -7.26 -18.03 -11.78
CA ALA A 16 -8.07 -17.09 -11.03
C ALA A 16 -7.48 -15.66 -11.08
N PHE A 17 -6.17 -15.52 -10.94
CA PHE A 17 -5.49 -14.23 -11.08
C PHE A 17 -5.64 -13.65 -12.50
N ALA A 18 -5.39 -14.46 -13.52
CA ALA A 18 -5.55 -14.05 -14.92
C ALA A 18 -6.98 -13.66 -15.26
N TYR A 19 -7.97 -14.34 -14.68
CA TYR A 19 -9.37 -13.98 -14.83
C TYR A 19 -9.70 -12.66 -14.14
N ALA A 20 -9.25 -12.46 -12.91
CA ALA A 20 -9.45 -11.22 -12.18
C ALA A 20 -8.84 -10.03 -12.94
N ASP A 21 -7.60 -10.18 -13.42
CA ASP A 21 -6.93 -9.17 -14.24
C ASP A 21 -7.71 -8.87 -15.52
N SER A 22 -8.20 -9.91 -16.21
CA SER A 22 -9.07 -9.76 -17.39
C SER A 22 -10.34 -8.97 -17.08
N CYS A 23 -11.01 -9.26 -15.95
CA CYS A 23 -12.21 -8.53 -15.52
C CYS A 23 -11.92 -7.04 -15.25
N VAL A 24 -10.81 -6.74 -14.57
CA VAL A 24 -10.38 -5.35 -14.35
C VAL A 24 -10.09 -4.67 -15.69
N GLY A 25 -9.38 -5.34 -16.58
CA GLY A 25 -9.09 -4.83 -17.91
C GLY A 25 -10.36 -4.55 -18.75
N ASP A 26 -11.34 -5.47 -18.70
CA ASP A 26 -12.64 -5.30 -19.37
C ASP A 26 -13.43 -4.13 -18.79
N PHE A 27 -13.48 -4.01 -17.47
CA PHE A 27 -14.11 -2.88 -16.80
C PHE A 27 -13.49 -1.55 -17.26
N VAL A 28 -12.17 -1.44 -17.24
CA VAL A 28 -11.47 -0.22 -17.65
C VAL A 28 -11.72 0.11 -19.11
N ARG A 29 -11.68 -0.90 -20.01
CA ARG A 29 -11.99 -0.69 -21.43
C ARG A 29 -13.39 -0.16 -21.65
N GLN A 30 -14.40 -0.78 -21.04
CA GLN A 30 -15.80 -0.34 -21.15
C GLN A 30 -16.01 1.05 -20.53
N TYR A 31 -15.39 1.32 -19.39
CA TYR A 31 -15.55 2.59 -18.71
C TYR A 31 -14.92 3.76 -19.49
N LYS A 32 -13.84 3.49 -20.23
CA LYS A 32 -13.20 4.46 -21.14
C LYS A 32 -14.15 5.04 -22.19
N GLU A 33 -15.13 4.25 -22.61
CA GLU A 33 -16.13 4.67 -23.64
C GLU A 33 -17.24 5.57 -23.04
N THR A 34 -17.24 5.77 -21.72
CA THR A 34 -18.26 6.59 -21.07
C THR A 34 -17.86 8.07 -20.96
N PRO A 35 -18.81 9.02 -20.97
CA PRO A 35 -18.52 10.42 -20.75
C PRO A 35 -17.89 10.73 -19.39
N MET A 36 -18.06 9.84 -18.42
CA MET A 36 -17.53 9.99 -17.05
C MET A 36 -16.03 9.77 -16.98
N TRP A 37 -15.44 9.00 -17.92
CA TRP A 37 -14.02 8.65 -17.92
C TRP A 37 -13.09 9.83 -17.65
N LYS A 38 -13.31 10.95 -18.34
CA LYS A 38 -12.44 12.14 -18.28
C LYS A 38 -12.28 12.74 -16.88
N ASN A 39 -13.28 12.51 -16.01
CA ASN A 39 -13.28 13.01 -14.62
C ASN A 39 -13.16 11.90 -13.58
N THR A 40 -12.77 10.70 -14.00
CA THR A 40 -12.66 9.55 -13.12
C THR A 40 -11.21 9.23 -12.81
N LEU A 41 -10.93 8.97 -11.55
CA LEU A 41 -9.73 8.33 -11.05
C LEU A 41 -10.12 6.93 -10.54
N ILE A 42 -9.46 5.90 -11.04
CA ILE A 42 -9.56 4.53 -10.57
C ILE A 42 -8.28 4.23 -9.78
N VAL A 43 -8.45 3.78 -8.56
CA VAL A 43 -7.35 3.37 -7.66
C VAL A 43 -7.35 1.86 -7.57
N LEU A 44 -6.28 1.22 -8.03
CA LEU A 44 -6.08 -0.22 -7.91
C LEU A 44 -5.03 -0.45 -6.81
N VAL A 45 -5.44 -1.13 -5.77
CA VAL A 45 -4.60 -1.46 -4.63
C VAL A 45 -5.05 -2.81 -4.06
N PRO A 46 -4.15 -3.78 -3.88
CA PRO A 46 -4.48 -5.00 -3.16
C PRO A 46 -4.56 -4.73 -1.66
N ASP A 47 -5.27 -5.56 -0.93
CA ASP A 47 -5.32 -5.54 0.54
C ASP A 47 -3.99 -5.99 1.17
N HIS A 48 -3.38 -7.02 0.60
CA HIS A 48 -2.07 -7.56 1.00
C HIS A 48 -1.44 -8.35 -0.16
N LEU A 49 -0.18 -8.76 0.01
CA LEU A 49 0.47 -9.70 -0.88
C LEU A 49 -0.08 -11.12 -0.65
N GLY A 50 -0.38 -11.83 -1.73
CA GLY A 50 -0.84 -13.21 -1.67
C GLY A 50 0.29 -14.20 -1.32
N ALA A 51 -0.09 -15.35 -0.74
CA ALA A 51 0.84 -16.42 -0.36
C ALA A 51 1.15 -17.40 -1.51
N TYR A 52 1.01 -17.00 -2.75
CA TYR A 52 1.24 -17.85 -3.91
C TYR A 52 2.54 -17.47 -4.66
N PRO A 53 3.34 -18.44 -5.15
CA PRO A 53 3.21 -19.90 -5.01
C PRO A 53 3.59 -20.44 -3.62
N ARG A 54 4.14 -19.61 -2.80
CA ARG A 54 4.53 -19.89 -1.41
C ARG A 54 4.42 -18.60 -0.57
N PRO A 55 4.25 -18.70 0.75
CA PRO A 55 4.33 -17.55 1.65
C PRO A 55 5.66 -16.81 1.48
N VAL A 56 5.60 -15.50 1.57
CA VAL A 56 6.81 -14.65 1.61
C VAL A 56 7.29 -14.59 3.06
N GLU A 57 8.51 -15.06 3.29
CA GLU A 57 9.09 -15.15 4.64
C GLU A 57 9.60 -13.79 5.15
N ASN A 58 10.07 -12.94 4.22
CA ASN A 58 10.56 -11.61 4.57
C ASN A 58 9.36 -10.66 4.78
N PRO A 59 9.14 -10.13 6.01
CA PRO A 59 8.02 -9.22 6.27
C PRO A 59 8.03 -7.96 5.41
N LEU A 60 9.19 -7.44 5.03
CA LEU A 60 9.29 -6.26 4.16
C LEU A 60 8.71 -6.55 2.76
N GLU A 61 9.07 -7.69 2.19
CA GLU A 61 8.51 -8.12 0.90
C GLU A 61 7.01 -8.41 1.02
N GLY A 62 6.60 -9.09 2.10
CA GLY A 62 5.21 -9.46 2.37
C GLY A 62 4.26 -8.27 2.47
N HIS A 63 4.77 -7.10 2.88
CA HIS A 63 4.01 -5.86 2.99
C HIS A 63 4.25 -4.88 1.83
N THR A 64 5.04 -5.27 0.82
CA THR A 64 5.23 -4.45 -0.38
C THR A 64 4.15 -4.75 -1.41
N ILE A 65 3.29 -3.77 -1.66
CA ILE A 65 2.15 -3.88 -2.58
C ILE A 65 2.17 -2.75 -3.62
N PRO A 66 1.64 -2.99 -4.83
CA PRO A 66 1.49 -1.93 -5.82
C PRO A 66 0.32 -1.01 -5.48
N LEU A 67 0.47 0.27 -5.83
CA LEU A 67 -0.61 1.25 -5.90
C LEU A 67 -0.63 1.82 -7.31
N ILE A 68 -1.74 1.63 -8.03
CA ILE A 68 -1.87 2.06 -9.41
C ILE A 68 -3.02 3.07 -9.51
N LEU A 69 -2.74 4.24 -10.06
CA LEU A 69 -3.71 5.29 -10.31
C LEU A 69 -3.93 5.41 -11.81
N ILE A 70 -5.15 5.16 -12.27
CA ILE A 70 -5.53 5.24 -13.69
C ILE A 70 -6.84 5.99 -13.86
N GLY A 71 -7.11 6.44 -15.07
CA GLY A 71 -8.36 7.12 -15.41
C GLY A 71 -8.09 8.40 -16.19
N GLY A 72 -9.13 9.00 -16.73
CA GLY A 72 -9.04 10.24 -17.50
C GLY A 72 -8.66 11.47 -16.66
N ALA A 73 -8.74 11.38 -15.33
CA ALA A 73 -8.26 12.41 -14.42
C ALA A 73 -6.72 12.40 -14.26
N VAL A 74 -6.05 11.30 -14.62
CA VAL A 74 -4.57 11.21 -14.63
C VAL A 74 -4.05 11.89 -15.88
N LYS A 75 -3.40 13.03 -15.72
CA LYS A 75 -2.95 13.85 -16.86
C LYS A 75 -1.67 13.33 -17.51
N GLU A 76 -0.76 12.82 -16.69
CA GLU A 76 0.55 12.38 -17.14
C GLU A 76 0.94 11.06 -16.46
N PRO A 77 1.45 10.07 -17.22
CA PRO A 77 1.99 8.86 -16.64
C PRO A 77 3.29 9.18 -15.89
N ARG A 78 3.43 8.64 -14.67
CA ARG A 78 4.66 8.75 -13.88
C ARG A 78 4.82 7.55 -12.96
N VAL A 79 6.04 7.24 -12.60
CA VAL A 79 6.37 6.35 -11.49
C VAL A 79 6.61 7.21 -10.26
N VAL A 80 6.13 6.74 -9.11
CA VAL A 80 6.29 7.41 -7.82
C VAL A 80 7.06 6.47 -6.90
N ASP A 81 8.30 6.84 -6.57
CA ASP A 81 9.22 6.03 -5.75
C ASP A 81 9.20 6.47 -4.27
N THR A 82 8.09 7.08 -3.85
CA THR A 82 7.91 7.56 -2.48
C THR A 82 7.51 6.40 -1.57
N TYR A 83 8.21 6.23 -0.45
CA TYR A 83 7.79 5.30 0.59
C TYR A 83 6.49 5.76 1.23
N ALA A 84 5.50 4.87 1.24
CA ALA A 84 4.15 5.16 1.72
C ALA A 84 3.49 3.89 2.27
N SER A 85 2.34 4.06 2.90
CA SER A 85 1.46 2.98 3.36
C SER A 85 0.07 3.13 2.74
N GLN A 86 -0.76 2.10 2.80
CA GLN A 86 -2.16 2.17 2.37
C GLN A 86 -2.95 3.29 3.05
N ILE A 87 -2.65 3.59 4.31
CA ILE A 87 -3.29 4.69 5.06
C ILE A 87 -3.07 6.06 4.40
N ASP A 88 -2.03 6.22 3.59
CA ASP A 88 -1.70 7.49 2.91
C ASP A 88 -2.58 7.77 1.69
N ILE A 89 -3.35 6.79 1.26
CA ILE A 89 -4.27 6.93 0.11
C ILE A 89 -5.31 8.02 0.39
N ALA A 90 -5.87 8.07 1.60
CA ALA A 90 -6.93 9.02 1.95
C ALA A 90 -6.46 10.48 1.82
N ALA A 91 -5.40 10.87 2.52
CA ALA A 91 -4.85 12.23 2.44
C ALA A 91 -4.36 12.58 1.02
N THR A 92 -3.79 11.60 0.32
CA THR A 92 -3.33 11.78 -1.06
C THR A 92 -4.50 12.13 -1.98
N LEU A 93 -5.58 11.35 -1.96
CA LEU A 93 -6.74 11.58 -2.82
C LEU A 93 -7.48 12.88 -2.47
N LEU A 94 -7.71 13.14 -1.18
CA LEU A 94 -8.36 14.38 -0.73
C LEU A 94 -7.54 15.60 -1.13
N SER A 95 -6.23 15.57 -0.99
CA SER A 95 -5.35 16.65 -1.45
C SER A 95 -5.46 16.91 -2.94
N GLN A 96 -5.55 15.86 -3.79
CA GLN A 96 -5.74 16.03 -5.24
C GLN A 96 -7.10 16.65 -5.59
N LEU A 97 -8.10 16.47 -4.73
CA LEU A 97 -9.43 17.05 -4.87
C LEU A 97 -9.52 18.46 -4.25
N GLY A 98 -8.47 18.97 -3.63
CA GLY A 98 -8.48 20.25 -2.92
C GLY A 98 -9.33 20.22 -1.65
N LEU A 99 -9.56 19.05 -1.07
CA LEU A 99 -10.35 18.85 0.14
C LEU A 99 -9.46 18.77 1.39
N PRO A 100 -9.94 19.23 2.56
CA PRO A 100 -9.23 19.09 3.81
C PRO A 100 -9.12 17.60 4.19
N HIS A 101 -8.00 17.24 4.85
CA HIS A 101 -7.74 15.86 5.27
C HIS A 101 -7.12 15.77 6.67
N ASP A 102 -7.24 16.85 7.48
CA ASP A 102 -6.65 16.95 8.82
C ASP A 102 -7.19 15.90 9.79
N ASP A 103 -8.42 15.42 9.59
CA ASP A 103 -9.04 14.34 10.38
C ASP A 103 -8.37 12.98 10.18
N PHE A 104 -7.61 12.83 9.09
CA PHE A 104 -6.84 11.61 8.80
C PHE A 104 -5.43 11.70 9.39
N THR A 105 -5.32 11.76 10.72
CA THR A 105 -4.11 12.05 11.50
C THR A 105 -2.86 11.24 11.08
N PHE A 106 -3.05 9.99 10.63
CA PHE A 106 -1.96 9.09 10.26
C PHE A 106 -1.70 9.03 8.75
N SER A 107 -2.54 9.69 7.95
CA SER A 107 -2.45 9.69 6.50
C SER A 107 -1.66 10.90 6.00
N LYS A 108 -0.76 10.68 5.06
CA LYS A 108 0.09 11.70 4.45
C LYS A 108 -0.19 11.81 2.95
N ASN A 109 -0.10 13.02 2.40
CA ASN A 109 -0.12 13.18 0.95
C ASN A 109 1.24 12.76 0.37
N ILE A 110 1.27 11.64 -0.37
CA ILE A 110 2.49 11.07 -0.97
C ILE A 110 3.10 11.97 -2.05
N PHE A 111 2.34 12.90 -2.59
CA PHE A 111 2.80 13.85 -3.61
C PHE A 111 3.33 15.16 -3.05
N ASN A 112 3.20 15.38 -1.74
CA ASN A 112 3.73 16.57 -1.09
C ASN A 112 5.19 16.31 -0.68
N PRO A 113 6.19 16.97 -1.31
CA PRO A 113 7.61 16.77 -0.97
C PRO A 113 7.98 17.19 0.45
N SER A 114 7.13 17.97 1.12
CA SER A 114 7.32 18.37 2.51
C SER A 114 6.72 17.39 3.52
N SER A 115 5.95 16.38 3.06
CA SER A 115 5.47 15.32 3.93
C SER A 115 6.59 14.36 4.31
N PRO A 116 6.59 13.78 5.50
CA PRO A 116 7.51 12.69 5.82
C PRO A 116 7.18 11.46 4.95
N HIS A 117 8.21 10.90 4.32
CA HIS A 117 8.07 9.75 3.41
C HIS A 117 8.54 8.48 4.08
N PHE A 118 7.59 7.67 4.53
CA PHE A 118 7.84 6.36 5.13
C PHE A 118 6.67 5.42 4.87
N GLY A 119 6.97 4.12 4.74
CA GLY A 119 6.02 3.03 4.86
C GLY A 119 5.95 2.52 6.31
N TYR A 120 4.78 2.15 6.77
CA TYR A 120 4.57 1.55 8.09
C TYR A 120 3.57 0.41 7.99
N PHE A 121 3.88 -0.71 8.62
CA PHE A 121 2.95 -1.82 8.79
C PHE A 121 3.08 -2.41 10.19
N THR A 122 2.05 -3.10 10.65
CA THR A 122 2.06 -3.80 11.94
C THR A 122 1.29 -5.11 11.83
N GLU A 123 1.81 -6.12 12.50
CA GLU A 123 1.18 -7.40 12.78
C GLU A 123 1.06 -7.57 14.30
N PRO A 124 0.37 -8.60 14.81
CA PRO A 124 0.22 -8.80 16.26
C PRO A 124 1.54 -8.81 17.04
N THR A 125 2.62 -9.30 16.42
CA THR A 125 3.91 -9.54 17.07
C THR A 125 5.04 -8.68 16.53
N LEU A 126 4.80 -7.83 15.53
CA LEU A 126 5.85 -7.01 14.95
C LEU A 126 5.32 -5.70 14.34
N PHE A 127 6.21 -4.76 14.13
CA PHE A 127 6.00 -3.66 13.20
C PHE A 127 7.19 -3.50 12.23
N GLY A 128 6.92 -2.92 11.08
CA GLY A 128 7.94 -2.47 10.15
C GLY A 128 7.82 -0.98 9.86
N MET A 129 8.95 -0.31 9.74
CA MET A 129 9.05 1.07 9.28
C MET A 129 10.14 1.19 8.22
N VAL A 130 9.79 1.77 7.08
CA VAL A 130 10.63 1.80 5.89
C VAL A 130 10.77 3.23 5.38
N THR A 131 11.99 3.70 5.27
CA THR A 131 12.38 4.96 4.63
C THR A 131 13.45 4.70 3.57
N ALA A 132 13.88 5.72 2.85
CA ALA A 132 14.97 5.61 1.90
C ALA A 132 16.30 5.20 2.56
N GLU A 133 16.52 5.63 3.81
CA GLU A 133 17.77 5.46 4.55
C GLU A 133 17.79 4.20 5.41
N ASN A 134 16.60 3.70 5.85
CA ASN A 134 16.52 2.58 6.77
C ASN A 134 15.26 1.74 6.57
N GLN A 135 15.41 0.44 6.47
CA GLN A 135 14.34 -0.55 6.46
C GLN A 135 14.43 -1.39 7.73
N LEU A 136 13.45 -1.27 8.60
CA LEU A 136 13.49 -1.87 9.93
C LEU A 136 12.24 -2.70 10.20
N VAL A 137 12.45 -3.90 10.76
CA VAL A 137 11.39 -4.74 11.35
C VAL A 137 11.76 -5.05 12.79
N TYR A 138 10.82 -4.81 13.69
CA TYR A 138 10.99 -5.01 15.12
C TYR A 138 9.97 -6.01 15.65
N ASN A 139 10.44 -7.02 16.38
CA ASN A 139 9.59 -8.00 17.04
C ASN A 139 9.21 -7.50 18.43
N LEU A 140 7.93 -7.36 18.68
CA LEU A 140 7.35 -6.83 19.93
C LEU A 140 7.45 -7.83 21.09
N ASP A 141 7.23 -9.12 20.79
CA ASP A 141 7.26 -10.18 21.81
C ASP A 141 8.69 -10.47 22.28
N ALA A 142 9.61 -10.61 21.32
CA ALA A 142 11.01 -10.86 21.61
C ALA A 142 11.77 -9.59 22.05
N ASN A 143 11.18 -8.41 21.82
CA ASN A 143 11.79 -7.11 22.08
C ASN A 143 13.15 -6.94 21.37
N THR A 144 13.22 -7.37 20.10
CA THR A 144 14.44 -7.39 19.28
C THR A 144 14.19 -6.86 17.88
N VAL A 145 15.24 -6.29 17.30
CA VAL A 145 15.27 -5.95 15.87
C VAL A 145 15.50 -7.22 15.07
N GLN A 146 14.63 -7.51 14.11
CA GLN A 146 14.73 -8.65 13.20
C GLN A 146 15.42 -8.28 11.88
N ILE A 147 15.08 -7.10 11.34
CA ILE A 147 15.67 -6.55 10.12
C ILE A 147 16.08 -5.13 10.40
N ASP A 148 17.27 -4.76 9.97
CA ASP A 148 17.81 -3.41 10.06
C ASP A 148 18.78 -3.18 8.90
N GLU A 149 18.26 -2.68 7.79
CA GLU A 149 18.98 -2.52 6.54
C GLU A 149 18.97 -1.06 6.10
N GLY A 150 19.93 -0.69 5.26
CA GLY A 150 20.07 0.66 4.71
C GLY A 150 21.33 1.37 5.20
N THR A 151 21.42 2.67 4.89
CA THR A 151 22.58 3.51 5.18
C THR A 151 22.58 4.05 6.62
N GLU A 152 21.40 4.18 7.23
CA GLU A 152 21.22 4.70 8.60
C GLU A 152 20.56 3.64 9.50
N LYS A 153 21.31 2.59 9.84
CA LYS A 153 20.81 1.52 10.70
C LYS A 153 20.31 2.06 12.05
N GLY A 154 19.15 1.53 12.47
CA GLY A 154 18.49 1.91 13.71
C GLY A 154 17.69 3.21 13.65
N ALA A 155 17.78 3.99 12.59
CA ALA A 155 17.13 5.31 12.49
C ALA A 155 15.60 5.26 12.62
N ASN A 156 14.98 4.14 12.25
CA ASN A 156 13.54 3.95 12.30
C ASN A 156 13.02 3.28 13.58
N LEU A 157 13.89 2.81 14.48
CA LEU A 157 13.46 2.05 15.66
C LEU A 157 12.56 2.88 16.59
N GLU A 158 13.06 4.00 17.07
CA GLU A 158 12.31 4.84 18.01
C GLU A 158 11.14 5.56 17.32
N LYS A 159 11.28 5.91 16.05
CA LYS A 159 10.19 6.47 15.24
C LYS A 159 9.03 5.47 15.08
N GLY A 160 9.36 4.20 14.76
CA GLY A 160 8.38 3.14 14.61
C GLY A 160 7.64 2.80 15.91
N LYS A 161 8.37 2.75 17.05
CA LYS A 161 7.77 2.58 18.37
C LYS A 161 6.84 3.75 18.73
N ALA A 162 7.28 4.98 18.48
CA ALA A 162 6.48 6.19 18.73
C ALA A 162 5.21 6.23 17.86
N PHE A 163 5.32 5.80 16.61
CA PHE A 163 4.17 5.71 15.71
C PHE A 163 3.16 4.68 16.21
N LEU A 164 3.62 3.48 16.61
CA LEU A 164 2.77 2.44 17.19
C LEU A 164 2.07 2.91 18.47
N GLN A 165 2.81 3.56 19.37
CA GLN A 165 2.25 4.11 20.60
C GLN A 165 1.14 5.13 20.28
N LYS A 166 1.38 5.99 19.31
CA LYS A 166 0.40 7.00 18.89
C LYS A 166 -0.86 6.37 18.29
N LEU A 167 -0.73 5.27 17.55
CA LEU A 167 -1.87 4.51 17.05
C LEU A 167 -2.71 3.93 18.20
N TYR A 168 -2.06 3.33 19.21
CA TYR A 168 -2.76 2.81 20.38
C TYR A 168 -3.41 3.92 21.21
N ASP A 169 -2.74 5.05 21.39
CA ASP A 169 -3.29 6.21 22.11
C ASP A 169 -4.54 6.79 21.41
N ASP A 170 -4.55 6.78 20.08
CA ASP A 170 -5.70 7.23 19.31
C ASP A 170 -6.85 6.23 19.40
N LEU A 171 -6.55 4.95 19.25
CA LEU A 171 -7.54 3.87 19.38
C LEU A 171 -8.21 3.85 20.77
N ALA A 172 -7.45 4.09 21.83
CA ALA A 172 -7.96 4.12 23.19
C ALA A 172 -8.90 5.31 23.49
N LYS A 173 -8.88 6.35 22.64
CA LYS A 173 -9.73 7.56 22.78
C LYS A 173 -11.03 7.49 21.98
N ARG A 174 -11.14 6.51 21.08
CA ARG A 174 -12.32 6.31 20.21
C ARG A 174 -13.31 5.35 20.86
#